data_8d1e08bfafddc36528375aee66d03da3
#
_entry.id   8d1e08bfafddc36528375aee66d03da3
#
_cell.length_a   1.000
_cell.length_b   1.000
_cell.length_c   1.000
_cell.angle_alpha   90.00
_cell.angle_beta   90.00
_cell.angle_gamma   90.00
#
_symmetry.space_group_name_H-M   'P 1'
#
loop_
_entity.id
_entity.type
_entity.pdbx_description
1 polymer ?
#
loop_
_entity_poly.entity_id
_entity_poly.type
_entity_poly.pdbx_seq_one_letter_code
_entity_poly.pdbx_strand_id
1 'polypeptide(L)'
;LPLYCSPSSSFGQSVRFDRPVEAFVVSEDGASIYSASKIAREEFPEYDVTVRGAVSIGRRLMDPLAELVKIDPKSIGVGQYQHDVDQTKLRETLNRTVESCVNAVGVNLNTASCQLLTYVSGLGPQLAQNIVDYRAENGPFPTRRDLMKVKRMGAKAFEQCAGFLRIPGGENPLDNTAVHPERYDLVQRMAKDAGASVEELIRNKELRRSIPLERYATEDCGLPTLNDIMSELDKPGRDPRSKIKAFSFDPNVHTM
;
A
#
# COMPACT_ATOMS: atom_id res chain seq x y z
N LEU A 1 4.34 21.55 2.87
CA LEU A 1 3.14 20.93 2.22
C LEU A 1 3.17 21.31 0.76
N PRO A 2 3.20 20.36 -0.18
CA PRO A 2 3.03 20.66 -1.59
C PRO A 2 1.65 21.29 -1.82
N LEU A 3 1.61 22.34 -2.62
CA LEU A 3 0.36 22.97 -3.02
C LEU A 3 -0.22 22.28 -4.23
N TYR A 4 -1.48 21.96 -4.14
CA TYR A 4 -2.23 21.34 -5.23
C TYR A 4 -2.58 22.41 -6.28
N CYS A 5 -2.31 22.10 -7.54
CA CYS A 5 -2.78 22.90 -8.69
C CYS A 5 -3.39 21.97 -9.74
N SER A 6 -4.65 22.19 -10.09
CA SER A 6 -5.28 21.55 -11.24
C SER A 6 -4.67 22.12 -12.53
N PRO A 7 -4.47 21.31 -13.60
CA PRO A 7 -3.95 21.79 -14.88
C PRO A 7 -4.79 22.92 -15.52
N SER A 8 -6.05 23.02 -15.14
CA SER A 8 -6.99 24.03 -15.65
C SER A 8 -7.00 25.34 -14.85
N SER A 9 -6.26 25.44 -13.75
CA SER A 9 -6.27 26.66 -12.94
C SER A 9 -5.02 27.52 -13.22
N SER A 10 -5.24 28.75 -13.68
CA SER A 10 -4.25 29.83 -13.73
C SER A 10 -3.73 30.23 -12.33
N PHE A 11 -4.19 29.55 -11.29
CA PHE A 11 -3.95 29.89 -9.89
C PHE A 11 -2.46 29.75 -9.48
N GLY A 12 -1.75 28.78 -10.06
CA GLY A 12 -0.35 28.53 -9.73
C GLY A 12 0.64 29.58 -10.27
N GLN A 13 0.21 30.38 -11.26
CA GLN A 13 1.08 31.41 -11.88
C GLN A 13 1.03 32.76 -11.15
N SER A 14 -0.01 33.03 -10.36
CA SER A 14 -0.23 34.32 -9.70
C SER A 14 0.21 34.37 -8.24
N VAL A 15 0.50 33.22 -7.61
CA VAL A 15 0.88 33.14 -6.20
C VAL A 15 2.41 33.15 -6.08
N ARG A 16 2.95 34.20 -5.47
CA ARG A 16 4.37 34.26 -5.08
C ARG A 16 4.53 33.70 -3.69
N PHE A 17 5.46 32.75 -3.56
CA PHE A 17 5.82 32.17 -2.27
C PHE A 17 7.15 32.74 -1.78
N ASP A 18 7.27 32.92 -0.49
CA ASP A 18 8.51 33.39 0.16
C ASP A 18 9.65 32.35 0.13
N ARG A 19 9.33 31.14 -0.30
CA ARG A 19 10.27 30.02 -0.43
C ARG A 19 9.94 29.18 -1.67
N PRO A 20 10.91 28.42 -2.21
CA PRO A 20 10.65 27.47 -3.28
C PRO A 20 9.59 26.44 -2.84
N VAL A 21 8.57 26.25 -3.67
CA VAL A 21 7.49 25.28 -3.45
C VAL A 21 7.43 24.37 -4.66
N GLU A 22 7.49 23.05 -4.42
CA GLU A 22 7.30 22.06 -5.47
C GLU A 22 5.82 21.91 -5.79
N ALA A 23 5.49 21.93 -7.08
CA ALA A 23 4.13 21.69 -7.58
C ALA A 23 4.01 20.27 -8.13
N PHE A 24 2.90 19.62 -7.82
CA PHE A 24 2.58 18.28 -8.31
C PHE A 24 1.20 18.28 -8.95
N VAL A 25 1.07 17.62 -10.10
CA VAL A 25 -0.22 17.38 -10.73
C VAL A 25 -0.75 16.03 -10.26
N VAL A 26 -1.95 16.04 -9.70
CA VAL A 26 -2.62 14.85 -9.18
C VAL A 26 -3.99 14.74 -9.84
N SER A 27 -4.35 13.52 -10.33
CA SER A 27 -5.67 13.27 -10.91
C SER A 27 -6.77 13.49 -9.87
N GLU A 28 -7.83 14.17 -10.29
CA GLU A 28 -9.05 14.38 -9.50
C GLU A 28 -10.16 13.36 -9.81
N ASP A 29 -9.90 12.39 -10.69
CA ASP A 29 -10.90 11.41 -11.11
C ASP A 29 -11.60 10.75 -9.91
N GLY A 30 -12.93 10.80 -9.91
CA GLY A 30 -13.76 10.25 -8.84
C GLY A 30 -13.71 11.01 -7.49
N ALA A 31 -13.01 12.15 -7.37
CA ALA A 31 -12.93 12.91 -6.12
C ALA A 31 -14.31 13.44 -5.68
N SER A 32 -15.16 13.84 -6.63
CA SER A 32 -16.55 14.25 -6.38
C SER A 32 -17.40 13.11 -5.83
N ILE A 33 -17.19 11.89 -6.30
CA ILE A 33 -17.89 10.68 -5.84
C ILE A 33 -17.46 10.36 -4.41
N TYR A 34 -16.15 10.39 -4.12
CA TYR A 34 -15.65 10.23 -2.77
C TYR A 34 -16.22 11.28 -1.83
N SER A 35 -16.18 12.56 -2.18
CA SER A 35 -16.58 13.66 -1.30
C SER A 35 -18.06 13.57 -0.86
N ALA A 36 -18.93 13.03 -1.72
CA ALA A 36 -20.34 12.78 -1.43
C ALA A 36 -20.60 11.43 -0.72
N SER A 37 -19.60 10.56 -0.63
CA SER A 37 -19.74 9.20 -0.09
C SER A 37 -20.00 9.19 1.42
N LYS A 38 -20.48 8.03 1.91
CA LYS A 38 -20.61 7.77 3.35
C LYS A 38 -19.24 7.81 4.04
N ILE A 39 -18.22 7.22 3.40
CA ILE A 39 -16.85 7.16 3.91
C ILE A 39 -16.30 8.57 4.16
N ALA A 40 -16.46 9.47 3.21
CA ALA A 40 -15.98 10.84 3.35
C ALA A 40 -16.71 11.61 4.46
N ARG A 41 -18.02 11.35 4.67
CA ARG A 41 -18.78 11.93 5.78
C ARG A 41 -18.33 11.41 7.14
N GLU A 42 -17.95 10.16 7.22
CA GLU A 42 -17.43 9.55 8.46
C GLU A 42 -16.01 10.03 8.77
N GLU A 43 -15.15 10.17 7.74
CA GLU A 43 -13.78 10.69 7.91
C GLU A 43 -13.74 12.19 8.24
N PHE A 44 -14.66 12.96 7.69
CA PHE A 44 -14.69 14.43 7.82
C PHE A 44 -16.13 14.94 8.02
N PRO A 45 -16.74 14.68 9.16
CA PRO A 45 -18.14 15.04 9.40
C PRO A 45 -18.39 16.55 9.34
N GLU A 46 -17.42 17.37 9.77
CA GLU A 46 -17.54 18.82 9.89
C GLU A 46 -17.20 19.61 8.61
N TYR A 47 -16.63 18.93 7.60
CA TYR A 47 -16.24 19.58 6.35
C TYR A 47 -17.27 19.38 5.25
N ASP A 48 -17.37 20.35 4.35
CA ASP A 48 -18.22 20.25 3.17
C ASP A 48 -17.61 19.35 2.08
N VAL A 49 -18.36 19.12 1.01
CA VAL A 49 -17.94 18.23 -0.10
C VAL A 49 -16.71 18.74 -0.82
N THR A 50 -16.51 20.05 -0.90
CA THR A 50 -15.38 20.67 -1.58
C THR A 50 -14.08 20.39 -0.83
N VAL A 51 -14.09 20.61 0.49
CA VAL A 51 -12.94 20.34 1.35
C VAL A 51 -12.62 18.85 1.40
N ARG A 52 -13.63 17.96 1.51
CA ARG A 52 -13.45 16.51 1.46
C ARG A 52 -12.78 16.07 0.17
N GLY A 53 -13.22 16.64 -0.99
CA GLY A 53 -12.61 16.37 -2.29
C GLY A 53 -11.16 16.82 -2.34
N ALA A 54 -10.86 18.03 -1.92
CA ALA A 54 -9.51 18.59 -1.89
C ALA A 54 -8.55 17.76 -1.02
N VAL A 55 -9.00 17.33 0.17
CA VAL A 55 -8.21 16.46 1.05
C VAL A 55 -7.90 15.13 0.39
N SER A 56 -8.90 14.49 -0.25
CA SER A 56 -8.69 13.23 -0.97
C SER A 56 -7.66 13.37 -2.08
N ILE A 57 -7.75 14.41 -2.89
CA ILE A 57 -6.78 14.68 -3.95
C ILE A 57 -5.37 14.87 -3.37
N GLY A 58 -5.23 15.65 -2.29
CA GLY A 58 -3.96 15.85 -1.60
C GLY A 58 -3.37 14.53 -1.06
N ARG A 59 -4.21 13.65 -0.51
CA ARG A 59 -3.78 12.34 -0.01
C ARG A 59 -3.32 11.38 -1.10
N ARG A 60 -3.83 11.52 -2.33
CA ARG A 60 -3.35 10.72 -3.48
C ARG A 60 -1.89 10.98 -3.82
N LEU A 61 -1.36 12.16 -3.50
CA LEU A 61 0.05 12.44 -3.63
C LEU A 61 0.90 11.59 -2.66
N MET A 62 0.36 11.31 -1.48
CA MET A 62 1.02 10.50 -0.46
C MET A 62 0.88 9.00 -0.73
N ASP A 63 -0.34 8.54 -0.95
CA ASP A 63 -0.68 7.16 -1.28
C ASP A 63 -1.93 7.09 -2.15
N PRO A 64 -1.78 7.05 -3.49
CA PRO A 64 -2.90 7.00 -4.42
C PRO A 64 -3.76 5.76 -4.22
N LEU A 65 -3.17 4.61 -3.91
CA LEU A 65 -3.91 3.36 -3.76
C LEU A 65 -4.82 3.40 -2.53
N ALA A 66 -4.32 3.91 -1.41
CA ALA A 66 -5.09 4.03 -0.17
C ALA A 66 -6.32 4.94 -0.31
N GLU A 67 -6.27 5.95 -1.18
CA GLU A 67 -7.41 6.82 -1.46
C GLU A 67 -8.34 6.26 -2.53
N LEU A 68 -7.81 5.73 -3.63
CA LEU A 68 -8.62 5.26 -4.75
C LEU A 68 -9.46 4.02 -4.40
N VAL A 69 -9.02 3.18 -3.50
CA VAL A 69 -9.80 2.01 -3.02
C VAL A 69 -11.10 2.39 -2.27
N LYS A 70 -11.23 3.66 -1.85
CA LYS A 70 -12.46 4.18 -1.23
C LYS A 70 -13.56 4.47 -2.23
N ILE A 71 -13.26 4.43 -3.52
CA ILE A 71 -14.17 4.73 -4.62
C ILE A 71 -14.41 3.43 -5.40
N ASP A 72 -15.66 3.19 -5.82
CA ASP A 72 -15.93 2.08 -6.75
C ASP A 72 -15.11 2.31 -8.04
N PRO A 73 -14.23 1.37 -8.43
CA PRO A 73 -13.38 1.51 -9.61
C PRO A 73 -14.14 1.84 -10.89
N LYS A 74 -15.38 1.35 -11.01
CA LYS A 74 -16.26 1.63 -12.12
C LYS A 74 -16.64 3.12 -12.22
N SER A 75 -16.69 3.81 -11.08
CA SER A 75 -17.03 5.24 -11.01
C SER A 75 -15.90 6.16 -11.42
N ILE A 76 -14.65 5.67 -11.43
CA ILE A 76 -13.48 6.44 -11.90
C ILE A 76 -13.46 6.51 -13.45
N GLY A 77 -14.09 5.53 -14.11
CA GLY A 77 -14.03 5.36 -15.55
C GLY A 77 -12.87 4.45 -15.98
N VAL A 78 -13.21 3.30 -16.56
CA VAL A 78 -12.24 2.27 -16.97
C VAL A 78 -12.12 2.09 -18.46
N GLY A 79 -13.01 2.73 -19.22
CA GLY A 79 -12.98 2.70 -20.69
C GLY A 79 -14.21 3.31 -21.35
N GLN A 80 -14.04 3.74 -22.59
CA GLN A 80 -15.10 4.37 -23.37
C GLN A 80 -16.35 3.48 -23.48
N TYR A 81 -16.17 2.17 -23.63
CA TYR A 81 -17.25 1.20 -23.83
C TYR A 81 -17.60 0.42 -22.55
N GLN A 82 -17.31 0.97 -21.38
CA GLN A 82 -17.59 0.26 -20.11
C GLN A 82 -19.07 -0.06 -19.92
N HIS A 83 -19.99 0.67 -20.55
CA HIS A 83 -21.44 0.46 -20.46
C HIS A 83 -21.94 -0.64 -21.40
N ASP A 84 -21.16 -1.02 -22.42
CA ASP A 84 -21.52 -1.99 -23.43
C ASP A 84 -21.15 -3.43 -23.05
N VAL A 85 -20.42 -3.60 -21.96
CA VAL A 85 -20.02 -4.91 -21.46
C VAL A 85 -20.90 -5.37 -20.29
N ASP A 86 -20.86 -6.67 -19.99
CA ASP A 86 -21.54 -7.24 -18.82
C ASP A 86 -21.06 -6.57 -17.51
N GLN A 87 -21.97 -5.88 -16.85
CA GLN A 87 -21.66 -5.05 -15.67
C GLN A 87 -21.27 -5.89 -14.46
N THR A 88 -21.73 -7.13 -14.36
CA THR A 88 -21.36 -8.03 -13.27
C THR A 88 -19.93 -8.52 -13.44
N LYS A 89 -19.59 -8.98 -14.65
CA LYS A 89 -18.22 -9.41 -14.99
C LYS A 89 -17.23 -8.25 -14.90
N LEU A 90 -17.62 -7.05 -15.33
CA LEU A 90 -16.78 -5.86 -15.20
C LEU A 90 -16.44 -5.59 -13.73
N ARG A 91 -17.43 -5.57 -12.85
CA ARG A 91 -17.24 -5.35 -11.42
C ARG A 91 -16.34 -6.40 -10.79
N GLU A 92 -16.59 -7.69 -11.08
CA GLU A 92 -15.77 -8.77 -10.57
C GLU A 92 -14.31 -8.67 -11.02
N THR A 93 -14.08 -8.36 -12.29
CA THR A 93 -12.74 -8.21 -12.85
C THR A 93 -12.02 -7.02 -12.23
N LEU A 94 -12.70 -5.88 -12.10
CA LEU A 94 -12.13 -4.69 -11.45
C LEU A 94 -11.77 -4.96 -9.98
N ASN A 95 -12.64 -5.62 -9.22
CA ASN A 95 -12.35 -5.98 -7.84
C ASN A 95 -11.13 -6.90 -7.73
N ARG A 96 -11.03 -7.92 -8.57
CA ARG A 96 -9.85 -8.80 -8.62
C ARG A 96 -8.57 -8.04 -8.99
N THR A 97 -8.67 -7.08 -9.91
CA THR A 97 -7.52 -6.25 -10.30
C THR A 97 -7.06 -5.37 -9.13
N VAL A 98 -7.99 -4.72 -8.43
CA VAL A 98 -7.66 -3.91 -7.25
C VAL A 98 -7.04 -4.78 -6.16
N GLU A 99 -7.61 -5.94 -5.85
CA GLU A 99 -7.07 -6.90 -4.88
C GLU A 99 -5.64 -7.32 -5.26
N SER A 100 -5.41 -7.67 -6.53
CA SER A 100 -4.09 -8.03 -7.03
C SER A 100 -3.08 -6.88 -6.86
N CYS A 101 -3.47 -5.65 -7.18
CA CYS A 101 -2.60 -4.48 -7.02
C CYS A 101 -2.28 -4.21 -5.55
N VAL A 102 -3.28 -4.26 -4.67
CA VAL A 102 -3.10 -4.05 -3.22
C VAL A 102 -2.12 -5.07 -2.63
N ASN A 103 -2.31 -6.34 -2.96
CA ASN A 103 -1.46 -7.43 -2.47
C ASN A 103 -0.03 -7.34 -3.05
N ALA A 104 0.13 -6.93 -4.32
CA ALA A 104 1.45 -6.76 -4.93
C ALA A 104 2.27 -5.63 -4.29
N VAL A 105 1.62 -4.52 -3.94
CA VAL A 105 2.26 -3.39 -3.24
C VAL A 105 2.57 -3.73 -1.78
N GLY A 106 1.68 -4.46 -1.14
CA GLY A 106 1.67 -4.67 0.31
C GLY A 106 1.09 -3.48 1.07
N VAL A 107 0.57 -3.74 2.25
CA VAL A 107 -0.23 -2.78 3.02
C VAL A 107 0.40 -2.55 4.40
N ASN A 108 0.62 -1.30 4.77
CA ASN A 108 1.07 -0.95 6.11
C ASN A 108 -0.04 -1.20 7.13
N LEU A 109 0.16 -2.20 8.00
CA LEU A 109 -0.82 -2.64 9.00
C LEU A 109 -1.22 -1.51 9.97
N ASN A 110 -0.28 -0.63 10.30
CA ASN A 110 -0.48 0.40 11.31
C ASN A 110 -1.12 1.68 10.79
N THR A 111 -1.13 1.92 9.47
CA THR A 111 -1.65 3.15 8.88
C THR A 111 -2.81 2.95 7.91
N ALA A 112 -3.02 1.72 7.44
CA ALA A 112 -4.05 1.41 6.46
C ALA A 112 -5.47 1.68 6.97
N SER A 113 -6.32 2.17 6.08
CA SER A 113 -7.76 2.30 6.34
C SER A 113 -8.45 0.94 6.32
N CYS A 114 -9.65 0.86 6.92
CA CYS A 114 -10.49 -0.34 6.84
C CYS A 114 -10.76 -0.73 5.38
N GLN A 115 -10.99 0.25 4.50
CA GLN A 115 -11.26 0.03 3.07
C GLN A 115 -10.07 -0.63 2.38
N LEU A 116 -8.84 -0.15 2.62
CA LEU A 116 -7.64 -0.74 2.05
C LEU A 116 -7.39 -2.16 2.57
N LEU A 117 -7.55 -2.38 3.88
CA LEU A 117 -7.41 -3.69 4.50
C LEU A 117 -8.39 -4.73 3.95
N THR A 118 -9.59 -4.32 3.55
CA THR A 118 -10.61 -5.21 2.96
C THR A 118 -10.14 -5.88 1.67
N TYR A 119 -9.22 -5.26 0.93
CA TYR A 119 -8.63 -5.81 -0.30
C TYR A 119 -7.42 -6.70 -0.04
N VAL A 120 -6.96 -6.82 1.20
CA VAL A 120 -5.88 -7.76 1.54
C VAL A 120 -6.44 -9.18 1.53
N SER A 121 -5.76 -10.08 0.85
CA SER A 121 -6.15 -11.49 0.76
C SER A 121 -6.33 -12.11 2.15
N GLY A 122 -7.42 -12.82 2.35
CA GLY A 122 -7.78 -13.40 3.66
C GLY A 122 -8.43 -12.43 4.65
N LEU A 123 -8.50 -11.13 4.36
CA LEU A 123 -9.21 -10.15 5.18
C LEU A 123 -10.53 -9.76 4.52
N GLY A 124 -11.64 -10.08 5.15
CA GLY A 124 -12.93 -9.52 4.75
C GLY A 124 -13.24 -8.22 5.51
N PRO A 125 -14.36 -7.53 5.20
CA PRO A 125 -14.72 -6.26 5.83
C PRO A 125 -14.76 -6.31 7.36
N GLN A 126 -15.24 -7.42 7.92
CA GLN A 126 -15.33 -7.58 9.37
C GLN A 126 -13.95 -7.70 10.05
N LEU A 127 -13.02 -8.45 9.46
CA LEU A 127 -11.66 -8.56 10.00
C LEU A 127 -10.89 -7.25 9.82
N ALA A 128 -11.06 -6.58 8.69
CA ALA A 128 -10.47 -5.27 8.44
C ALA A 128 -10.92 -4.25 9.51
N GLN A 129 -12.21 -4.22 9.84
CA GLN A 129 -12.73 -3.37 10.90
C GLN A 129 -12.16 -3.75 12.27
N ASN A 130 -12.15 -5.04 12.61
CA ASN A 130 -11.59 -5.50 13.89
C ASN A 130 -10.10 -5.16 14.05
N ILE A 131 -9.33 -5.14 12.97
CA ILE A 131 -7.92 -4.69 12.98
C ILE A 131 -7.83 -3.20 13.32
N VAL A 132 -8.68 -2.37 12.68
CA VAL A 132 -8.72 -0.93 12.93
C VAL A 132 -9.13 -0.64 14.37
N ASP A 133 -10.16 -1.32 14.87
CA ASP A 133 -10.66 -1.18 16.24
C ASP A 133 -9.58 -1.59 17.26
N TYR A 134 -8.95 -2.75 17.04
CA TYR A 134 -7.86 -3.22 17.89
C TYR A 134 -6.71 -2.21 17.98
N ARG A 135 -6.32 -1.65 16.83
CA ARG A 135 -5.27 -0.62 16.74
C ARG A 135 -5.66 0.67 17.47
N ALA A 136 -6.93 1.06 17.41
CA ALA A 136 -7.43 2.24 18.12
C ALA A 136 -7.42 2.04 19.65
N GLU A 137 -7.71 0.83 20.13
CA GLU A 137 -7.77 0.50 21.55
C GLU A 137 -6.40 0.18 22.17
N ASN A 138 -5.52 -0.51 21.42
CA ASN A 138 -4.27 -1.09 21.95
C ASN A 138 -3.00 -0.42 21.39
N GLY A 139 -3.15 0.52 20.45
CA GLY A 139 -2.02 1.14 19.74
C GLY A 139 -1.53 0.32 18.55
N PRO A 140 -0.42 0.74 17.92
CA PRO A 140 0.12 0.10 16.73
C PRO A 140 0.62 -1.32 17.02
N PHE A 141 0.51 -2.20 16.03
CA PHE A 141 1.05 -3.55 16.09
C PHE A 141 2.58 -3.52 16.07
N PRO A 142 3.26 -4.09 17.07
CA PRO A 142 4.73 -4.19 17.09
C PRO A 142 5.23 -5.30 16.16
N THR A 143 4.46 -6.38 15.98
CA THR A 143 4.79 -7.53 15.13
C THR A 143 3.57 -8.02 14.35
N ARG A 144 3.79 -8.73 13.24
CA ARG A 144 2.72 -9.42 12.50
C ARG A 144 2.00 -10.48 13.34
N ARG A 145 2.71 -11.15 14.27
CA ARG A 145 2.13 -12.17 15.15
C ARG A 145 1.05 -11.60 16.06
N ASP A 146 1.11 -10.32 16.37
CA ASP A 146 0.10 -9.66 17.21
C ASP A 146 -1.28 -9.58 16.54
N LEU A 147 -1.37 -9.77 15.21
CA LEU A 147 -2.64 -9.95 14.52
C LEU A 147 -3.49 -11.09 15.09
N MET A 148 -2.86 -12.12 15.63
CA MET A 148 -3.59 -13.23 16.29
C MET A 148 -4.39 -12.81 17.53
N LYS A 149 -4.12 -11.62 18.09
CA LYS A 149 -4.86 -11.03 19.20
C LYS A 149 -6.16 -10.35 18.76
N VAL A 150 -6.29 -10.10 17.45
CA VAL A 150 -7.47 -9.44 16.86
C VAL A 150 -8.67 -10.37 16.91
N LYS A 151 -9.82 -9.83 17.32
CA LYS A 151 -11.07 -10.59 17.40
C LYS A 151 -11.41 -11.24 16.04
N ARG A 152 -11.72 -12.53 16.05
CA ARG A 152 -12.01 -13.37 14.88
C ARG A 152 -10.84 -13.61 13.92
N MET A 153 -9.63 -13.22 14.26
CA MET A 153 -8.44 -13.60 13.51
C MET A 153 -8.11 -15.07 13.83
N GLY A 154 -8.44 -15.95 12.89
CA GLY A 154 -8.07 -17.36 12.97
C GLY A 154 -6.73 -17.65 12.28
N ALA A 155 -6.16 -18.82 12.56
CA ALA A 155 -4.89 -19.25 11.95
C ALA A 155 -4.91 -19.19 10.42
N LYS A 156 -5.99 -19.64 9.78
CA LYS A 156 -6.14 -19.60 8.32
C LYS A 156 -6.18 -18.19 7.75
N ALA A 157 -6.88 -17.26 8.42
CA ALA A 157 -6.93 -15.86 7.97
C ALA A 157 -5.56 -15.19 8.13
N PHE A 158 -4.86 -15.47 9.23
CA PHE A 158 -3.49 -15.00 9.47
C PHE A 158 -2.53 -15.52 8.40
N GLU A 159 -2.54 -16.81 8.12
CA GLU A 159 -1.72 -17.43 7.07
C GLU A 159 -1.95 -16.77 5.71
N GLN A 160 -3.19 -16.46 5.35
CA GLN A 160 -3.53 -15.85 4.08
C GLN A 160 -3.13 -14.38 3.97
N CYS A 161 -3.20 -13.60 5.05
CA CYS A 161 -2.98 -12.15 5.00
C CYS A 161 -1.56 -11.70 5.39
N ALA A 162 -0.86 -12.47 6.21
CA ALA A 162 0.38 -12.04 6.85
C ALA A 162 1.48 -11.63 5.86
N GLY A 163 1.59 -12.33 4.72
CA GLY A 163 2.56 -12.03 3.67
C GLY A 163 2.35 -10.68 2.97
N PHE A 164 1.15 -10.12 3.04
CA PHE A 164 0.79 -8.86 2.37
C PHE A 164 0.79 -7.65 3.30
N LEU A 165 0.88 -7.87 4.60
CA LEU A 165 0.90 -6.81 5.60
C LEU A 165 2.34 -6.42 5.95
N ARG A 166 2.61 -5.14 6.12
CA ARG A 166 3.92 -4.59 6.42
C ARG A 166 3.88 -3.80 7.72
N ILE A 167 4.97 -3.89 8.50
CA ILE A 167 5.16 -3.10 9.72
C ILE A 167 6.53 -2.41 9.62
N PRO A 168 6.60 -1.24 8.99
CA PRO A 168 7.83 -0.46 8.95
C PRO A 168 8.25 -0.06 10.37
N GLY A 169 9.51 -0.35 10.75
CA GLY A 169 10.03 -0.04 12.08
C GLY A 169 9.49 -0.92 13.21
N GLY A 170 8.86 -2.06 12.89
CA GLY A 170 8.45 -3.06 13.87
C GLY A 170 9.62 -3.76 14.55
N GLU A 171 9.33 -4.57 15.57
CA GLU A 171 10.35 -5.30 16.34
C GLU A 171 11.11 -6.34 15.51
N ASN A 172 10.44 -6.96 14.53
CA ASN A 172 11.05 -7.91 13.62
C ASN A 172 11.26 -7.27 12.23
N PRO A 173 12.50 -7.13 11.75
CA PRO A 173 12.79 -6.54 10.44
C PRO A 173 12.11 -7.27 9.28
N LEU A 174 11.84 -8.57 9.41
CA LEU A 174 11.13 -9.36 8.41
C LEU A 174 9.65 -8.95 8.26
N ASP A 175 9.07 -8.31 9.28
CA ASP A 175 7.69 -7.82 9.21
C ASP A 175 7.51 -6.66 8.20
N ASN A 176 8.59 -6.05 7.76
CA ASN A 176 8.57 -5.05 6.66
C ASN A 176 8.89 -5.65 5.29
N THR A 177 8.88 -6.96 5.14
CA THR A 177 9.20 -7.67 3.88
C THR A 177 8.00 -8.46 3.38
N ALA A 178 8.03 -8.99 2.15
CA ALA A 178 7.03 -9.94 1.66
C ALA A 178 7.28 -11.39 2.13
N VAL A 179 8.36 -11.64 2.87
CA VAL A 179 8.63 -12.96 3.44
C VAL A 179 7.52 -13.35 4.40
N HIS A 180 6.95 -14.54 4.18
CA HIS A 180 5.86 -15.04 5.01
C HIS A 180 6.38 -15.45 6.42
N PRO A 181 5.64 -15.21 7.50
CA PRO A 181 6.08 -15.55 8.86
C PRO A 181 6.49 -17.01 9.07
N GLU A 182 5.94 -17.95 8.33
CA GLU A 182 6.34 -19.37 8.35
C GLU A 182 7.79 -19.59 7.91
N ARG A 183 8.37 -18.67 7.17
CA ARG A 183 9.74 -18.75 6.66
C ARG A 183 10.74 -17.94 7.50
N TYR A 184 10.30 -17.31 8.57
CA TYR A 184 11.19 -16.51 9.43
C TYR A 184 12.31 -17.34 10.05
N ASP A 185 12.00 -18.52 10.55
CA ASP A 185 12.99 -19.43 11.16
C ASP A 185 14.05 -19.85 10.13
N LEU A 186 13.66 -20.02 8.87
CA LEU A 186 14.56 -20.33 7.77
C LEU A 186 15.53 -19.16 7.51
N VAL A 187 15.01 -17.93 7.41
CA VAL A 187 15.84 -16.73 7.20
C VAL A 187 16.75 -16.47 8.40
N GLN A 188 16.26 -16.66 9.62
CA GLN A 188 17.07 -16.53 10.84
C GLN A 188 18.21 -17.56 10.86
N ARG A 189 17.94 -18.79 10.46
CA ARG A 189 18.97 -19.84 10.33
C ARG A 189 20.02 -19.48 9.28
N MET A 190 19.59 -18.97 8.11
CA MET A 190 20.52 -18.49 7.08
C MET A 190 21.43 -17.37 7.59
N ALA A 191 20.87 -16.38 8.30
CA ALA A 191 21.62 -15.30 8.91
C ALA A 191 22.62 -15.81 9.93
N LYS A 192 22.21 -16.71 10.84
CA LYS A 192 23.07 -17.33 11.85
C LYS A 192 24.21 -18.12 11.25
N ASP A 193 23.93 -18.94 10.23
CA ASP A 193 24.94 -19.74 9.54
C ASP A 193 25.96 -18.87 8.79
N ALA A 194 25.52 -17.69 8.33
CA ALA A 194 26.40 -16.67 7.73
C ALA A 194 27.12 -15.80 8.78
N GLY A 195 26.92 -16.05 10.09
CA GLY A 195 27.53 -15.26 11.17
C GLY A 195 27.03 -13.82 11.29
N ALA A 196 25.81 -13.54 10.83
CA ALA A 196 25.25 -12.21 10.72
C ALA A 196 23.85 -12.11 11.38
N SER A 197 23.40 -10.88 11.60
CA SER A 197 21.99 -10.61 11.98
C SER A 197 21.07 -10.63 10.75
N VAL A 198 19.76 -10.70 10.97
CA VAL A 198 18.76 -10.60 9.90
C VAL A 198 18.82 -9.22 9.23
N GLU A 199 19.05 -8.16 9.99
CA GLU A 199 19.22 -6.80 9.48
C GLU A 199 20.44 -6.69 8.55
N GLU A 200 21.56 -7.31 8.93
CA GLU A 200 22.76 -7.36 8.11
C GLU A 200 22.51 -8.17 6.83
N LEU A 201 21.80 -9.29 6.95
CA LEU A 201 21.40 -10.08 5.79
C LEU A 201 20.55 -9.26 4.80
N ILE A 202 19.61 -8.43 5.29
CA ILE A 202 18.79 -7.52 4.49
C ILE A 202 19.64 -6.44 3.83
N ARG A 203 20.64 -5.87 4.53
CA ARG A 203 21.43 -4.73 4.04
C ARG A 203 22.57 -5.13 3.12
N ASN A 204 23.17 -6.29 3.35
CA ASN A 204 24.42 -6.73 2.69
C ASN A 204 24.12 -7.69 1.54
N LYS A 205 24.22 -7.18 0.31
CA LYS A 205 23.99 -7.95 -0.91
C LYS A 205 25.03 -9.06 -1.14
N GLU A 206 26.29 -8.80 -0.78
CA GLU A 206 27.36 -9.79 -0.98
C GLU A 206 27.20 -10.95 -0.02
N LEU A 207 26.82 -10.66 1.22
CA LEU A 207 26.51 -11.70 2.20
C LEU A 207 25.37 -12.60 1.72
N ARG A 208 24.27 -12.03 1.18
CA ARG A 208 23.16 -12.82 0.61
C ARG A 208 23.64 -13.71 -0.54
N ARG A 209 24.51 -13.21 -1.41
CA ARG A 209 25.04 -13.97 -2.55
C ARG A 209 25.97 -15.11 -2.13
N SER A 210 26.61 -15.02 -0.97
CA SER A 210 27.50 -16.05 -0.46
C SER A 210 26.76 -17.24 0.15
N ILE A 211 25.44 -17.13 0.39
CA ILE A 211 24.65 -18.20 1.00
C ILE A 211 24.38 -19.31 -0.02
N PRO A 212 24.82 -20.54 0.23
CA PRO A 212 24.53 -21.68 -0.65
C PRO A 212 23.07 -22.14 -0.44
N LEU A 213 22.17 -21.69 -1.29
CA LEU A 213 20.71 -21.91 -1.14
C LEU A 213 20.33 -23.41 -1.18
N GLU A 214 21.11 -24.21 -1.88
CA GLU A 214 20.89 -25.66 -1.97
C GLU A 214 20.89 -26.36 -0.61
N ARG A 215 21.62 -25.81 0.38
CA ARG A 215 21.67 -26.35 1.75
C ARG A 215 20.35 -26.18 2.51
N TYR A 216 19.52 -25.26 2.08
CA TYR A 216 18.25 -24.90 2.72
C TYR A 216 17.03 -25.40 1.96
N ALA A 217 17.25 -26.01 0.79
CA ALA A 217 16.18 -26.60 0.01
C ALA A 217 15.57 -27.80 0.72
N THR A 218 14.26 -27.82 0.82
CA THR A 218 13.45 -28.91 1.40
C THR A 218 12.30 -29.23 0.46
N GLU A 219 11.57 -30.33 0.71
CA GLU A 219 10.35 -30.65 -0.04
C GLU A 219 9.29 -29.52 0.00
N ASP A 220 9.18 -28.83 1.17
CA ASP A 220 8.23 -27.73 1.39
C ASP A 220 8.78 -26.35 0.95
N CYS A 221 10.08 -26.23 0.69
CA CYS A 221 10.72 -24.98 0.32
C CYS A 221 11.81 -25.25 -0.72
N GLY A 222 11.41 -25.29 -1.98
CA GLY A 222 12.35 -25.52 -3.08
C GLY A 222 13.20 -24.29 -3.43
N LEU A 223 14.18 -24.49 -4.33
CA LEU A 223 15.05 -23.40 -4.81
C LEU A 223 14.30 -22.18 -5.37
N PRO A 224 13.18 -22.33 -6.10
CA PRO A 224 12.41 -21.16 -6.55
C PRO A 224 11.97 -20.28 -5.38
N THR A 225 11.36 -20.88 -4.34
CA THR A 225 10.92 -20.16 -3.14
C THR A 225 12.08 -19.49 -2.39
N LEU A 226 13.23 -20.15 -2.31
CA LEU A 226 14.44 -19.58 -1.71
C LEU A 226 14.96 -18.37 -2.49
N ASN A 227 14.94 -18.44 -3.81
CA ASN A 227 15.30 -17.31 -4.67
C ASN A 227 14.33 -16.13 -4.52
N ASP A 228 13.03 -16.40 -4.38
CA ASP A 228 12.02 -15.36 -4.11
C ASP A 228 12.27 -14.69 -2.76
N ILE A 229 12.57 -15.46 -1.70
CA ILE A 229 12.94 -14.94 -0.39
C ILE A 229 14.17 -14.04 -0.50
N MET A 230 15.24 -14.49 -1.20
CA MET A 230 16.46 -13.71 -1.35
C MET A 230 16.24 -12.43 -2.17
N SER A 231 15.39 -12.50 -3.20
CA SER A 231 14.99 -11.33 -3.98
C SER A 231 14.23 -10.31 -3.13
N GLU A 232 13.34 -10.78 -2.27
CA GLU A 232 12.61 -9.92 -1.34
C GLU A 232 13.52 -9.28 -0.27
N LEU A 233 14.49 -10.02 0.23
CA LEU A 233 15.50 -9.48 1.15
C LEU A 233 16.44 -8.47 0.47
N ASP A 234 16.64 -8.55 -0.84
CA ASP A 234 17.42 -7.56 -1.61
C ASP A 234 16.69 -6.20 -1.69
N LYS A 235 15.38 -6.22 -1.76
CA LYS A 235 14.53 -5.04 -1.91
C LYS A 235 13.30 -5.13 -1.03
N PRO A 236 13.46 -5.13 0.30
CA PRO A 236 12.34 -5.33 1.22
C PRO A 236 11.31 -4.22 1.07
N GLY A 237 10.05 -4.61 0.98
CA GLY A 237 8.94 -3.67 0.87
C GLY A 237 9.00 -2.77 -0.36
N ARG A 238 9.62 -3.23 -1.46
CA ARG A 238 9.71 -2.45 -2.69
C ARG A 238 8.31 -2.16 -3.23
N ASP A 239 7.92 -0.92 -3.15
CA ASP A 239 6.74 -0.42 -3.84
C ASP A 239 7.02 -0.42 -5.36
N PRO A 240 6.26 -1.17 -6.18
CA PRO A 240 6.43 -1.20 -7.62
C PRO A 240 5.97 0.09 -8.30
N ARG A 241 5.27 0.98 -7.57
CA ARG A 241 4.78 2.24 -8.12
C ARG A 241 5.93 3.15 -8.52
N SER A 242 5.78 3.84 -9.65
CA SER A 242 6.75 4.85 -10.07
C SER A 242 6.74 6.04 -9.11
N LYS A 243 7.91 6.62 -8.84
CA LYS A 243 7.98 7.88 -8.07
C LYS A 243 7.24 8.98 -8.82
N ILE A 244 6.40 9.73 -8.11
CA ILE A 244 5.74 10.92 -8.65
C ILE A 244 6.83 11.94 -8.99
N LYS A 245 6.80 12.41 -10.25
CA LYS A 245 7.72 13.47 -10.70
C LYS A 245 7.12 14.83 -10.35
N ALA A 246 7.96 15.72 -9.80
CA ALA A 246 7.57 17.11 -9.65
C ALA A 246 7.25 17.70 -11.02
N PHE A 247 6.16 18.47 -11.09
CA PHE A 247 5.76 19.17 -12.30
C PHE A 247 6.50 20.52 -12.35
N SER A 248 7.10 20.83 -13.50
CA SER A 248 7.64 22.14 -13.78
C SER A 248 6.89 22.76 -14.95
N PHE A 249 6.43 23.99 -14.79
CA PHE A 249 5.86 24.75 -15.89
C PHE A 249 6.94 25.05 -16.91
N ASP A 250 6.61 24.90 -18.21
CA ASP A 250 7.52 25.36 -19.27
C ASP A 250 7.65 26.89 -19.18
N PRO A 251 8.87 27.43 -18.97
CA PRO A 251 9.07 28.87 -18.83
C PRO A 251 8.73 29.68 -20.09
N ASN A 252 8.58 29.02 -21.23
CA ASN A 252 8.26 29.65 -22.50
C ASN A 252 6.74 29.73 -22.80
N VAL A 253 5.91 29.09 -21.97
CA VAL A 253 4.45 29.14 -22.12
C VAL A 253 3.89 30.21 -21.19
N HIS A 254 3.54 31.37 -21.75
CA HIS A 254 3.03 32.53 -21.01
C HIS A 254 1.52 32.68 -21.03
N THR A 255 0.83 32.03 -21.97
CA THR A 255 -0.63 32.04 -22.11
C THR A 255 -1.11 30.70 -22.67
N MET A 256 -2.26 30.25 -22.19
CA MET A 256 -3.09 29.26 -22.92
C MET A 256 -4.21 29.96 -23.62
#